data_54ff9b4016ab367f475599b08d26ccf6
#
_entry.id   54ff9b4016ab367f475599b08d26ccf6
#
_cell.length_a   1.000
_cell.length_b   1.000
_cell.length_c   1.000
_cell.angle_alpha   90.00
_cell.angle_beta   90.00
_cell.angle_gamma   90.00
#
_symmetry.space_group_name_H-M   'P 1'
#
loop_
_entity.id
_entity.type
_entity.pdbx_description
1 polymer ?
#
loop_
_entity_poly.entity_id
_entity_poly.type
_entity_poly.pdbx_seq_one_letter_code
_entity_poly.pdbx_strand_id
1 'polypeptide(L)'
;MDEIRKVVPNAKLVYNNSPSFNWTLNFRQQVFDAMAEAGDDVSAYDRSDLMNVSYDDSALAASADEKIRTFQADAAKHAGIFHHLITLPTYHTAALSTDNLAKEYFGDQGMLGYVAGVQRKEIRQGIACVKHQNMAGSDMGDDHKEYFAGDAALKASGKDNTMNQF
;
A
#
# COMPACT_ATOMS: atom_id res chain seq x y z
N MET A 1 -19.30 16.73 11.86
CA MET A 1 -20.16 15.66 11.30
C MET A 1 -21.58 15.77 11.79
N ASP A 2 -21.78 16.06 13.05
CA ASP A 2 -23.12 16.25 13.63
C ASP A 2 -23.93 17.36 12.98
N GLU A 3 -23.30 18.44 12.56
CA GLU A 3 -23.98 19.55 11.86
C GLU A 3 -24.59 19.11 10.52
N ILE A 4 -23.89 18.25 9.77
CA ILE A 4 -24.42 17.71 8.51
C ILE A 4 -25.67 16.87 8.79
N ARG A 5 -25.65 16.07 9.85
CA ARG A 5 -26.77 15.20 10.21
C ARG A 5 -27.96 15.93 10.81
N LYS A 6 -27.76 17.12 11.36
CA LYS A 6 -28.88 17.99 11.74
C LYS A 6 -29.71 18.41 10.51
N VAL A 7 -29.05 18.57 9.35
CA VAL A 7 -29.73 18.99 8.11
C VAL A 7 -30.15 17.76 7.29
N VAL A 8 -29.30 16.75 7.22
CA VAL A 8 -29.54 15.50 6.46
C VAL A 8 -29.31 14.30 7.39
N PRO A 9 -30.31 13.86 8.14
CA PRO A 9 -30.15 12.84 9.18
C PRO A 9 -29.56 11.51 8.71
N ASN A 10 -29.84 11.11 7.48
CA ASN A 10 -29.38 9.87 6.87
C ASN A 10 -28.20 10.05 5.91
N ALA A 11 -27.46 11.15 6.03
CA ALA A 11 -26.30 11.41 5.17
C ALA A 11 -25.29 10.26 5.25
N LYS A 12 -24.95 9.71 4.10
CA LYS A 12 -23.87 8.75 3.95
C LYS A 12 -22.56 9.52 3.72
N LEU A 13 -21.75 9.57 4.76
CA LEU A 13 -20.53 10.35 4.75
C LEU A 13 -19.38 9.54 4.17
N VAL A 14 -18.62 10.18 3.28
CA VAL A 14 -17.39 9.63 2.68
C VAL A 14 -16.20 10.39 3.23
N TYR A 15 -15.13 9.69 3.55
CA TYR A 15 -13.90 10.30 4.05
C TYR A 15 -12.70 9.92 3.16
N ASN A 16 -11.95 10.93 2.77
CA ASN A 16 -10.70 10.71 2.05
C ASN A 16 -9.52 10.63 3.03
N ASN A 17 -8.95 9.44 3.16
CA ASN A 17 -7.68 9.22 3.87
C ASN A 17 -6.54 9.72 2.96
N SER A 18 -6.38 11.02 2.87
CA SER A 18 -5.45 11.65 1.93
C SER A 18 -4.00 11.26 2.20
N PRO A 19 -3.22 10.85 1.18
CA PRO A 19 -1.78 10.63 1.30
C PRO A 19 -1.00 11.95 1.49
N SER A 20 -1.63 13.11 1.25
CA SER A 20 -1.03 14.42 1.54
C SER A 20 -1.06 14.80 3.02
N PHE A 21 -1.87 14.08 3.84
CA PHE A 21 -1.88 14.24 5.27
C PHE A 21 -0.72 13.42 5.86
N ASN A 22 0.13 14.05 6.67
CA ASN A 22 1.18 13.32 7.36
C ASN A 22 0.59 12.58 8.56
N TRP A 23 0.16 11.34 8.34
CA TRP A 23 -0.49 10.50 9.34
C TRP A 23 0.39 10.28 10.57
N THR A 24 1.63 9.88 10.37
CA THR A 24 2.57 9.61 11.46
C THR A 24 2.78 10.86 12.33
N LEU A 25 3.13 11.99 11.71
CA LEU A 25 3.38 13.22 12.47
C LEU A 25 2.15 13.65 13.27
N ASN A 26 0.99 13.71 12.63
CA ASN A 26 -0.22 14.21 13.27
C ASN A 26 -0.69 13.31 14.42
N PHE A 27 -0.60 11.99 14.26
CA PHE A 27 -1.00 11.08 15.35
C PHE A 27 0.04 11.03 16.47
N ARG A 28 1.33 11.13 16.17
CA ARG A 28 2.37 11.27 17.19
C ARG A 28 2.20 12.58 17.99
N GLN A 29 1.87 13.69 17.33
CA GLN A 29 1.56 14.95 18.04
C GLN A 29 0.35 14.80 18.96
N GLN A 30 -0.74 14.19 18.48
CA GLN A 30 -1.91 13.95 19.33
C GLN A 30 -1.60 13.08 20.55
N VAL A 31 -0.80 12.02 20.37
CA VAL A 31 -0.39 11.15 21.48
C VAL A 31 0.52 11.91 22.45
N PHE A 32 1.51 12.64 21.94
CA PHE A 32 2.41 13.46 22.76
C PHE A 32 1.63 14.46 23.61
N ASP A 33 0.72 15.21 23.00
CA ASP A 33 -0.07 16.22 23.70
C ASP A 33 -0.98 15.57 24.78
N ALA A 34 -1.58 14.41 24.46
CA ALA A 34 -2.41 13.66 25.42
C ALA A 34 -1.58 13.11 26.60
N MET A 35 -0.37 12.61 26.37
CA MET A 35 0.55 12.17 27.41
C MET A 35 0.96 13.33 28.31
N ALA A 36 1.33 14.47 27.72
CA ALA A 36 1.70 15.68 28.49
C ALA A 36 0.52 16.20 29.33
N GLU A 37 -0.69 16.22 28.80
CA GLU A 37 -1.91 16.60 29.53
C GLU A 37 -2.23 15.63 30.67
N ALA A 38 -1.94 14.34 30.51
CA ALA A 38 -2.08 13.31 31.54
C ALA A 38 -1.01 13.43 32.67
N GLY A 39 0.04 14.21 32.44
CA GLY A 39 1.16 14.33 33.36
C GLY A 39 2.22 13.23 33.20
N ASP A 40 2.20 12.50 32.09
CA ASP A 40 3.23 11.53 31.78
C ASP A 40 4.57 12.21 31.47
N ASP A 41 5.68 11.50 31.69
CA ASP A 41 6.99 12.00 31.33
C ASP A 41 7.21 11.92 29.80
N VAL A 42 7.20 13.07 29.16
CA VAL A 42 7.46 13.23 27.73
C VAL A 42 8.86 13.77 27.42
N SER A 43 9.74 13.89 28.42
CA SER A 43 11.07 14.49 28.27
C SER A 43 11.99 13.74 27.30
N ALA A 44 11.69 12.47 27.01
CA ALA A 44 12.41 11.65 26.03
C ALA A 44 12.11 12.03 24.57
N TYR A 45 11.10 12.87 24.32
CA TYR A 45 10.63 13.21 22.98
C TYR A 45 10.80 14.69 22.70
N ASP A 46 11.32 15.01 21.53
CA ASP A 46 11.29 16.38 21.00
C ASP A 46 10.01 16.60 20.19
N ARG A 47 9.11 17.44 20.73
CA ARG A 47 7.84 17.78 20.06
C ARG A 47 8.03 18.40 18.66
N SER A 48 9.18 19.05 18.43
CA SER A 48 9.48 19.66 17.12
C SER A 48 9.98 18.66 16.08
N ASP A 49 10.42 17.46 16.51
CA ASP A 49 10.99 16.42 15.65
C ASP A 49 10.39 15.02 15.91
N LEU A 50 9.07 14.93 16.02
CA LEU A 50 8.37 13.66 16.25
C LEU A 50 8.45 12.67 15.06
N MET A 51 9.02 13.09 13.93
CA MET A 51 9.32 12.21 12.79
C MET A 51 10.67 11.51 12.90
N ASN A 52 11.44 11.76 13.96
CA ASN A 52 12.73 11.14 14.16
C ASN A 52 12.60 9.62 14.22
N VAL A 53 13.40 8.92 13.42
CA VAL A 53 13.40 7.46 13.33
C VAL A 53 13.78 6.78 14.65
N SER A 54 14.50 7.49 15.56
CA SER A 54 14.82 6.96 16.88
C SER A 54 13.57 6.72 17.77
N TYR A 55 12.43 7.30 17.40
CA TYR A 55 11.17 7.12 18.11
C TYR A 55 10.31 5.97 17.55
N ASP A 56 10.69 5.34 16.44
CA ASP A 56 9.84 4.34 15.77
C ASP A 56 9.49 3.13 16.67
N ASP A 57 10.39 2.74 17.55
CA ASP A 57 10.15 1.65 18.52
C ASP A 57 9.67 2.14 19.89
N SER A 58 9.28 3.41 20.02
CA SER A 58 8.84 4.00 21.29
C SER A 58 7.37 3.72 21.62
N ALA A 59 7.00 3.87 22.88
CA ALA A 59 5.61 3.77 23.34
C ALA A 59 4.71 4.84 22.68
N LEU A 60 5.26 6.04 22.40
CA LEU A 60 4.58 7.11 21.68
C LEU A 60 4.24 6.68 20.26
N ALA A 61 5.21 6.10 19.53
CA ALA A 61 4.99 5.61 18.17
C ALA A 61 3.98 4.45 18.15
N ALA A 62 4.13 3.47 19.04
CA ALA A 62 3.20 2.35 19.13
C ALA A 62 1.76 2.81 19.38
N SER A 63 1.57 3.80 20.25
CA SER A 63 0.24 4.38 20.52
C SER A 63 -0.32 5.14 19.32
N ALA A 64 0.52 5.87 18.59
CA ALA A 64 0.13 6.57 17.37
C ALA A 64 -0.26 5.59 16.26
N ASP A 65 0.54 4.55 16.05
CA ASP A 65 0.28 3.51 15.05
C ASP A 65 -1.01 2.75 15.34
N GLU A 66 -1.31 2.45 16.60
CA GLU A 66 -2.59 1.84 16.98
C GLU A 66 -3.76 2.76 16.65
N LYS A 67 -3.66 4.06 16.90
CA LYS A 67 -4.70 5.03 16.50
C LYS A 67 -4.87 5.10 14.98
N ILE A 68 -3.77 5.02 14.21
CA ILE A 68 -3.82 4.99 12.74
C ILE A 68 -4.51 3.68 12.29
N ARG A 69 -4.14 2.55 12.88
CA ARG A 69 -4.70 1.23 12.57
C ARG A 69 -6.20 1.15 12.81
N THR A 70 -6.69 1.77 13.89
CA THR A 70 -8.12 1.74 14.26
C THR A 70 -8.92 2.88 13.65
N PHE A 71 -8.27 3.87 13.03
CA PHE A 71 -8.88 5.12 12.57
C PHE A 71 -10.18 4.92 11.77
N GLN A 72 -10.18 4.00 10.82
CA GLN A 72 -11.35 3.78 9.96
C GLN A 72 -12.54 3.22 10.76
N ALA A 73 -12.28 2.28 11.65
CA ALA A 73 -13.31 1.69 12.52
C ALA A 73 -13.87 2.74 13.50
N ASP A 74 -12.99 3.54 14.08
CA ASP A 74 -13.37 4.61 15.01
C ASP A 74 -14.16 5.73 14.31
N ALA A 75 -13.73 6.11 13.11
CA ALA A 75 -14.46 7.09 12.30
C ALA A 75 -15.84 6.57 11.87
N ALA A 76 -15.95 5.30 11.53
CA ALA A 76 -17.24 4.67 11.24
C ALA A 76 -18.16 4.68 12.49
N LYS A 77 -17.61 4.27 13.63
CA LYS A 77 -18.35 4.13 14.89
C LYS A 77 -18.78 5.49 15.48
N HIS A 78 -17.86 6.45 15.56
CA HIS A 78 -18.08 7.70 16.28
C HIS A 78 -18.54 8.85 15.39
N ALA A 79 -18.14 8.87 14.11
CA ALA A 79 -18.52 9.90 13.16
C ALA A 79 -19.49 9.37 12.07
N GLY A 80 -19.76 8.06 12.05
CA GLY A 80 -20.63 7.43 11.06
C GLY A 80 -20.15 7.58 9.62
N ILE A 81 -18.85 7.53 9.43
CA ILE A 81 -18.29 7.49 8.09
C ILE A 81 -18.70 6.17 7.44
N PHE A 82 -19.41 6.29 6.32
CA PHE A 82 -19.94 5.15 5.59
C PHE A 82 -18.89 4.51 4.66
N HIS A 83 -18.05 5.34 4.06
CA HIS A 83 -17.06 4.89 3.09
C HIS A 83 -15.74 5.63 3.27
N HIS A 84 -14.66 4.89 3.28
CA HIS A 84 -13.28 5.41 3.28
C HIS A 84 -12.63 5.16 1.92
N LEU A 85 -11.87 6.12 1.45
CA LEU A 85 -11.03 5.97 0.27
C LEU A 85 -9.64 6.54 0.54
N ILE A 86 -8.65 6.01 -0.18
CA ILE A 86 -7.31 6.58 -0.26
C ILE A 86 -7.13 7.06 -1.69
N THR A 87 -6.81 8.33 -1.88
CA THR A 87 -6.50 8.85 -3.20
C THR A 87 -5.08 8.48 -3.61
N LEU A 88 -4.87 8.11 -4.87
CA LEU A 88 -3.56 7.82 -5.46
C LEU A 88 -2.73 6.69 -4.77
N PRO A 89 -3.30 5.64 -4.14
CA PRO A 89 -2.49 4.63 -3.47
C PRO A 89 -1.58 3.88 -4.44
N THR A 90 -2.11 3.52 -5.60
CA THR A 90 -1.35 2.83 -6.65
C THR A 90 -0.22 3.70 -7.19
N TYR A 91 -0.46 5.00 -7.38
CA TYR A 91 0.57 5.93 -7.82
C TYR A 91 1.75 5.98 -6.84
N HIS A 92 1.48 6.18 -5.55
CA HIS A 92 2.53 6.23 -4.52
C HIS A 92 3.26 4.90 -4.37
N THR A 93 2.53 3.80 -4.39
CA THR A 93 3.13 2.45 -4.32
C THR A 93 4.03 2.19 -5.53
N ALA A 94 3.56 2.50 -6.74
CA ALA A 94 4.33 2.32 -7.95
C ALA A 94 5.58 3.23 -7.96
N ALA A 95 5.44 4.50 -7.57
CA ALA A 95 6.56 5.44 -7.52
C ALA A 95 7.65 4.96 -6.55
N LEU A 96 7.27 4.57 -5.33
CA LEU A 96 8.22 4.05 -4.33
C LEU A 96 8.90 2.77 -4.80
N SER A 97 8.12 1.82 -5.34
CA SER A 97 8.68 0.54 -5.81
C SER A 97 9.60 0.73 -7.00
N THR A 98 9.27 1.63 -7.91
CA THR A 98 10.10 1.94 -9.09
C THR A 98 11.39 2.64 -8.68
N ASP A 99 11.33 3.59 -7.75
CA ASP A 99 12.52 4.28 -7.23
C ASP A 99 13.47 3.30 -6.53
N ASN A 100 12.94 2.41 -5.69
CA ASN A 100 13.75 1.38 -5.03
C ASN A 100 14.39 0.44 -6.06
N LEU A 101 13.62 -0.04 -7.04
CA LEU A 101 14.15 -0.88 -8.11
C LEU A 101 15.25 -0.18 -8.88
N ALA A 102 15.06 1.09 -9.25
CA ALA A 102 16.05 1.85 -10.00
C ALA A 102 17.36 1.99 -9.20
N LYS A 103 17.28 2.31 -7.92
CA LYS A 103 18.44 2.44 -7.04
C LYS A 103 19.23 1.13 -6.91
N GLU A 104 18.53 0.01 -6.75
CA GLU A 104 19.16 -1.30 -6.63
C GLU A 104 19.72 -1.79 -7.98
N TYR A 105 18.96 -1.65 -9.07
CA TYR A 105 19.33 -2.15 -10.39
C TYR A 105 20.49 -1.39 -11.02
N PHE A 106 20.48 -0.06 -10.94
CA PHE A 106 21.55 0.79 -11.49
C PHE A 106 22.70 1.02 -10.50
N GLY A 107 22.55 0.56 -9.27
CA GLY A 107 23.61 0.50 -8.29
C GLY A 107 24.51 -0.73 -8.50
N ASP A 108 24.95 -1.32 -7.41
CA ASP A 108 25.87 -2.46 -7.41
C ASP A 108 25.16 -3.83 -7.44
N GLN A 109 23.83 -3.88 -7.34
CA GLN A 109 23.05 -5.13 -7.31
C GLN A 109 22.64 -5.64 -8.70
N GLY A 110 22.52 -4.78 -9.71
CA GLY A 110 22.13 -5.16 -11.07
C GLY A 110 20.85 -6.00 -11.10
N MET A 111 20.85 -7.10 -11.85
CA MET A 111 19.70 -8.01 -11.93
C MET A 111 19.27 -8.60 -10.58
N LEU A 112 20.18 -8.72 -9.61
CA LEU A 112 19.82 -9.20 -8.29
C LEU A 112 18.88 -8.24 -7.58
N GLY A 113 18.99 -6.94 -7.78
CA GLY A 113 18.06 -5.93 -7.28
C GLY A 113 16.63 -6.23 -7.72
N TYR A 114 16.42 -6.49 -9.03
CA TYR A 114 15.10 -6.90 -9.53
C TYR A 114 14.65 -8.25 -8.96
N VAL A 115 15.53 -9.26 -9.03
CA VAL A 115 15.17 -10.63 -8.59
C VAL A 115 14.83 -10.69 -7.11
N ALA A 116 15.64 -10.06 -6.26
CA ALA A 116 15.42 -10.07 -4.81
C ALA A 116 14.32 -9.09 -4.38
N GLY A 117 14.28 -7.90 -4.99
CA GLY A 117 13.35 -6.84 -4.66
C GLY A 117 11.93 -7.08 -5.13
N VAL A 118 11.76 -7.74 -6.29
CA VAL A 118 10.48 -7.94 -6.96
C VAL A 118 10.15 -9.43 -7.14
N GLN A 119 10.82 -10.12 -8.05
CA GLN A 119 10.42 -11.44 -8.52
C GLN A 119 10.29 -12.49 -7.41
N ARG A 120 11.27 -12.58 -6.51
CA ARG A 120 11.22 -13.52 -5.37
C ARG A 120 10.05 -13.24 -4.42
N LYS A 121 9.72 -11.96 -4.24
CA LYS A 121 8.60 -11.56 -3.39
C LYS A 121 7.27 -11.95 -4.03
N GLU A 122 7.10 -11.67 -5.32
CA GLU A 122 5.91 -12.05 -6.08
C GLU A 122 5.68 -13.56 -6.02
N ILE A 123 6.72 -14.37 -6.29
CA ILE A 123 6.63 -15.83 -6.24
C ILE A 123 6.23 -16.30 -4.83
N ARG A 124 6.90 -15.83 -3.78
CA ARG A 124 6.65 -16.24 -2.39
C ARG A 124 5.28 -15.82 -1.87
N GLN A 125 4.77 -14.69 -2.35
CA GLN A 125 3.46 -14.17 -1.95
C GLN A 125 2.32 -14.67 -2.85
N GLY A 126 2.62 -15.44 -3.90
CA GLY A 126 1.62 -15.94 -4.82
C GLY A 126 0.96 -14.83 -5.65
N ILE A 127 1.71 -13.77 -5.98
CA ILE A 127 1.17 -12.65 -6.76
C ILE A 127 0.94 -13.09 -8.20
N ALA A 128 -0.29 -12.95 -8.70
CA ALA A 128 -0.70 -13.45 -10.01
C ALA A 128 0.10 -12.84 -11.18
N CYS A 129 0.63 -11.64 -11.04
CA CYS A 129 1.42 -10.97 -12.08
C CYS A 129 2.77 -11.64 -12.39
N VAL A 130 3.24 -12.58 -11.57
CA VAL A 130 4.37 -13.47 -11.93
C VAL A 130 4.07 -14.18 -13.25
N LYS A 131 2.82 -14.57 -13.47
CA LYS A 131 2.33 -15.14 -14.72
C LYS A 131 1.74 -14.05 -15.62
N HIS A 132 2.52 -13.00 -15.88
CA HIS A 132 2.06 -11.81 -16.60
C HIS A 132 1.50 -12.10 -17.99
N GLN A 133 1.98 -13.12 -18.67
CA GLN A 133 1.46 -13.53 -19.98
C GLN A 133 0.01 -14.03 -19.86
N ASN A 134 -0.26 -14.93 -18.93
CA ASN A 134 -1.61 -15.40 -18.65
C ASN A 134 -2.51 -14.24 -18.21
N MET A 135 -2.00 -13.40 -17.33
CA MET A 135 -2.73 -12.23 -16.83
C MET A 135 -3.05 -11.23 -17.95
N ALA A 136 -2.17 -11.11 -18.95
CA ALA A 136 -2.39 -10.29 -20.15
C ALA A 136 -3.29 -10.97 -21.20
N GLY A 137 -3.74 -12.20 -20.96
CA GLY A 137 -4.61 -12.94 -21.87
C GLY A 137 -3.90 -13.60 -23.02
N SER A 138 -2.60 -13.91 -22.91
CA SER A 138 -1.85 -14.60 -23.97
C SER A 138 -2.42 -15.99 -24.28
N ASP A 139 -2.90 -16.70 -23.26
CA ASP A 139 -3.54 -18.02 -23.46
C ASP A 139 -4.77 -17.92 -24.34
N MET A 140 -5.64 -16.93 -24.08
CA MET A 140 -6.82 -16.69 -24.93
C MET A 140 -6.42 -16.32 -26.36
N GLY A 141 -5.35 -15.54 -26.53
CA GLY A 141 -4.81 -15.20 -27.84
C GLY A 141 -4.24 -16.42 -28.59
N ASP A 142 -3.57 -17.30 -27.86
CA ASP A 142 -3.00 -18.52 -28.40
C ASP A 142 -4.10 -19.55 -28.77
N ASP A 143 -5.13 -19.69 -27.95
CA ASP A 143 -6.30 -20.51 -28.21
C ASP A 143 -7.05 -20.05 -29.48
N HIS A 144 -7.21 -18.73 -29.67
CA HIS A 144 -7.78 -18.20 -30.91
C HIS A 144 -6.93 -18.52 -32.14
N LYS A 145 -5.61 -18.39 -32.04
CA LYS A 145 -4.70 -18.72 -33.14
C LYS A 145 -4.80 -20.21 -33.49
N GLU A 146 -4.80 -21.09 -32.49
CA GLU A 146 -4.92 -22.52 -32.64
C GLU A 146 -6.26 -22.92 -33.29
N TYR A 147 -7.36 -22.26 -32.88
CA TYR A 147 -8.68 -22.50 -33.46
C TYR A 147 -8.70 -22.24 -34.98
N PHE A 148 -8.03 -21.19 -35.45
CA PHE A 148 -8.04 -20.81 -36.87
C PHE A 148 -6.91 -21.44 -37.70
N ALA A 149 -5.75 -21.72 -37.14
CA ALA A 149 -4.54 -22.16 -37.84
C ALA A 149 -4.10 -23.58 -37.45
N GLY A 150 -4.79 -24.22 -36.51
CA GLY A 150 -4.45 -25.55 -36.00
C GLY A 150 -3.06 -25.61 -35.37
N ASP A 151 -2.43 -26.78 -35.42
CA ASP A 151 -1.12 -27.04 -34.81
C ASP A 151 0.03 -26.20 -35.38
N ALA A 152 -0.17 -25.55 -36.52
CA ALA A 152 0.80 -24.65 -37.14
C ALA A 152 0.83 -23.26 -36.51
N ALA A 153 -0.07 -22.97 -35.56
CA ALA A 153 -0.12 -21.68 -34.88
C ALA A 153 1.14 -21.43 -34.06
N LEU A 154 1.75 -20.25 -34.25
CA LEU A 154 2.82 -19.76 -33.36
C LEU A 154 2.22 -19.25 -32.05
N LYS A 155 2.50 -19.94 -30.98
CA LYS A 155 2.01 -19.59 -29.61
C LYS A 155 2.99 -18.72 -28.87
N ALA A 156 2.49 -17.68 -28.18
CA ALA A 156 3.32 -16.80 -27.34
C ALA A 156 3.76 -17.50 -26.06
N SER A 157 2.91 -18.37 -25.50
CA SER A 157 3.15 -19.14 -24.25
C SER A 157 3.37 -20.62 -24.51
N GLY A 158 3.92 -21.00 -25.66
CA GLY A 158 4.12 -22.39 -26.04
C GLY A 158 5.12 -23.16 -25.19
N LYS A 159 5.07 -24.50 -25.34
CA LYS A 159 5.87 -25.47 -24.57
C LYS A 159 7.37 -25.18 -24.55
N ASP A 160 7.90 -24.64 -25.63
CA ASP A 160 9.33 -24.33 -25.79
C ASP A 160 9.69 -22.88 -25.44
N ASN A 161 8.76 -22.14 -24.88
CA ASN A 161 8.95 -20.75 -24.49
C ASN A 161 8.81 -20.59 -22.97
N THR A 162 7.70 -20.07 -22.46
CA THR A 162 7.55 -19.69 -21.04
C THR A 162 6.55 -20.53 -20.26
N MET A 163 5.91 -21.51 -20.89
CA MET A 163 4.78 -22.25 -20.31
C MET A 163 5.05 -22.93 -18.96
N ASN A 164 6.30 -23.31 -18.66
CA ASN A 164 6.66 -24.05 -17.45
C ASN A 164 7.70 -23.31 -16.59
N GLN A 165 7.84 -22.00 -16.74
CA GLN A 165 8.87 -21.25 -16.00
C GLN A 165 8.41 -20.80 -14.61
N PHE A 166 7.07 -20.80 -14.33
CA PHE A 166 6.50 -20.39 -13.05
C PHE A 166 5.38 -21.32 -12.59
#